data_707f5561d77fbea38c7a9874ef869030
#
_entry.id   707f5561d77fbea38c7a9874ef869030
#
_cell.length_a   1.000
_cell.length_b   1.000
_cell.length_c   1.000
_cell.angle_alpha   90.00
_cell.angle_beta   90.00
_cell.angle_gamma   90.00
#
_symmetry.space_group_name_H-M   'P 1'
#
loop_
_entity.id
_entity.type
_entity.pdbx_description
1 polymer ?
#
loop_
_entity_poly.entity_id
_entity_poly.type
_entity_poly.pdbx_seq_one_letter_code
_entity_poly.pdbx_strand_id
1 'polypeptide(L)'
;MSMEVSVIRSAKELERVEPFRVEYLLWGTKKIPDTYGYLGFVPGEGFYLKMVCEEVDPLRTYTNALDPVYRDSALEAFFEFEAAKERMVPPIYLNFEVNANGALLAAYGTRRTYRTYFAKEEMDSFDCKAQIDADKWSMSLRIPIGILEKIY
;
A
#
# COMPACT_ATOMS: atom_id res chain seq x y z
N MET A 1 1.40 9.62 -16.50
CA MET A 1 0.16 10.20 -15.94
C MET A 1 0.44 10.61 -14.51
N SER A 2 0.15 11.83 -14.12
CA SER A 2 0.30 12.29 -12.74
C SER A 2 -1.05 12.24 -12.04
N MET A 3 -1.05 11.96 -10.75
CA MET A 3 -2.22 11.94 -9.88
C MET A 3 -1.99 12.93 -8.75
N GLU A 4 -2.98 13.76 -8.44
CA GLU A 4 -2.95 14.61 -7.25
C GLU A 4 -3.52 13.85 -6.05
N VAL A 5 -2.81 13.90 -4.93
CA VAL A 5 -3.29 13.32 -3.67
C VAL A 5 -4.16 14.34 -2.96
N SER A 6 -5.41 14.00 -2.74
CA SER A 6 -6.35 14.89 -2.06
C SER A 6 -6.04 15.01 -0.57
N VAL A 7 -6.16 16.23 -0.04
CA VAL A 7 -6.16 16.48 1.39
C VAL A 7 -7.58 16.25 1.90
N ILE A 8 -7.72 15.36 2.88
CA ILE A 8 -8.99 14.98 3.50
C ILE A 8 -8.94 15.26 5.01
N ARG A 9 -10.11 15.36 5.64
CA ARG A 9 -10.22 15.68 7.09
C ARG A 9 -10.03 14.46 7.96
N SER A 10 -10.40 13.29 7.46
CA SER A 10 -10.28 12.01 8.16
C SER A 10 -10.32 10.84 7.18
N ALA A 11 -9.91 9.66 7.64
CA ALA A 11 -9.99 8.41 6.87
C ALA A 11 -11.42 8.10 6.36
N LYS A 12 -12.46 8.61 7.02
CA LYS A 12 -13.86 8.43 6.60
C LYS A 12 -14.19 9.07 5.25
N GLU A 13 -13.40 10.05 4.82
CA GLU A 13 -13.57 10.72 3.53
C GLU A 13 -12.78 10.05 2.40
N LEU A 14 -12.00 9.02 2.70
CA LEU A 14 -11.06 8.43 1.74
C LEU A 14 -11.75 7.95 0.45
N GLU A 15 -12.88 7.30 0.53
CA GLU A 15 -13.60 6.78 -0.65
C GLU A 15 -14.36 7.87 -1.43
N ARG A 16 -14.27 9.13 -1.01
CA ARG A 16 -14.83 10.28 -1.74
C ARG A 16 -13.82 10.94 -2.67
N VAL A 17 -12.53 10.60 -2.54
CA VAL A 17 -11.50 11.13 -3.46
C VAL A 17 -11.58 10.41 -4.81
N GLU A 18 -11.01 11.01 -5.84
CA GLU A 18 -10.92 10.37 -7.16
C GLU A 18 -10.11 9.07 -7.07
N PRO A 19 -10.65 7.92 -7.47
CA PRO A 19 -9.92 6.67 -7.43
C PRO A 19 -8.83 6.63 -8.51
N PHE A 20 -7.70 6.01 -8.18
CA PHE A 20 -6.73 5.59 -9.17
C PHE A 20 -7.03 4.16 -9.65
N ARG A 21 -6.58 3.81 -10.85
CA ARG A 21 -6.77 2.48 -11.42
C ARG A 21 -5.44 1.80 -11.70
N VAL A 22 -5.41 0.48 -11.49
CA VAL A 22 -4.29 -0.37 -11.86
C VAL A 22 -4.63 -1.06 -13.18
N GLU A 23 -4.13 -0.55 -14.29
CA GLU A 23 -4.60 -0.92 -15.64
C GLU A 23 -3.55 -1.62 -16.49
N TYR A 24 -2.27 -1.50 -16.16
CA TYR A 24 -1.19 -2.01 -17.00
C TYR A 24 -0.89 -3.48 -16.72
N LEU A 25 -0.87 -4.27 -17.78
CA LEU A 25 -0.46 -5.67 -17.74
C LEU A 25 1.05 -5.79 -17.81
N LEU A 26 1.63 -6.57 -16.90
CA LEU A 26 3.07 -6.82 -16.82
C LEU A 26 3.39 -8.31 -16.96
N TRP A 27 4.60 -8.61 -17.34
CA TRP A 27 5.17 -9.96 -17.38
C TRP A 27 4.35 -11.00 -18.18
N GLY A 28 3.77 -10.56 -19.29
CA GLY A 28 3.01 -11.46 -20.17
C GLY A 28 1.62 -11.85 -19.67
N THR A 29 1.16 -11.26 -18.59
CA THR A 29 -0.21 -11.40 -18.11
C THR A 29 -1.20 -10.92 -19.17
N LYS A 30 -2.24 -11.70 -19.42
CA LYS A 30 -3.25 -11.38 -20.46
C LYS A 30 -4.49 -10.68 -19.92
N LYS A 31 -4.74 -10.83 -18.61
CA LYS A 31 -5.90 -10.25 -17.93
C LYS A 31 -5.57 -10.02 -16.46
N ILE A 32 -6.06 -8.93 -15.92
CA ILE A 32 -6.06 -8.66 -14.48
C ILE A 32 -7.50 -8.44 -14.01
N PRO A 33 -7.82 -8.75 -12.74
CA PRO A 33 -9.06 -8.31 -12.11
C PRO A 33 -9.16 -6.78 -12.13
N ASP A 34 -10.36 -6.23 -12.21
CA ASP A 34 -10.55 -4.79 -12.07
C ASP A 34 -10.03 -4.34 -10.71
N THR A 35 -9.03 -3.46 -10.72
CA THR A 35 -8.29 -3.06 -9.53
C THR A 35 -8.17 -1.54 -9.47
N TYR A 36 -8.57 -0.98 -8.36
CA TYR A 36 -8.56 0.47 -8.13
C TYR A 36 -8.31 0.78 -6.66
N GLY A 37 -8.05 2.04 -6.37
CA GLY A 37 -7.83 2.45 -4.99
C GLY A 37 -7.98 3.94 -4.77
N TYR A 38 -7.83 4.30 -3.51
CA TYR A 38 -7.98 5.66 -3.01
C TYR A 38 -6.78 6.02 -2.16
N LEU A 39 -6.20 7.17 -2.40
CA LEU A 39 -5.10 7.71 -1.61
C LEU A 39 -5.44 9.13 -1.17
N GLY A 40 -5.38 9.36 0.12
CA GLY A 40 -5.66 10.66 0.73
C GLY A 40 -4.65 11.01 1.80
N PHE A 41 -4.46 12.29 2.05
CA PHE A 41 -3.59 12.80 3.09
C PHE A 41 -4.40 13.53 4.16
N VAL A 42 -4.22 13.14 5.42
CA VAL A 42 -4.80 13.82 6.57
C VAL A 42 -3.69 14.61 7.29
N PRO A 43 -3.76 15.94 7.30
CA PRO A 43 -2.77 16.78 7.98
C PRO A 43 -2.61 16.37 9.45
N GLY A 44 -1.38 16.22 9.89
CA GLY A 44 -1.05 15.79 11.25
C GLY A 44 -1.10 14.28 11.50
N GLU A 45 -1.69 13.50 10.59
CA GLU A 45 -1.81 12.04 10.73
C GLU A 45 -0.94 11.26 9.73
N GLY A 46 -1.07 11.54 8.44
CA GLY A 46 -0.33 10.87 7.37
C GLY A 46 -1.19 10.49 6.18
N PHE A 47 -0.72 9.53 5.39
CA PHE A 47 -1.44 9.03 4.22
C PHE A 47 -2.35 7.86 4.59
N TYR A 48 -3.50 7.81 3.92
CA TYR A 48 -4.43 6.69 3.98
C TYR A 48 -4.60 6.09 2.60
N LEU A 49 -4.49 4.77 2.53
CA LEU A 49 -4.62 4.00 1.30
C LEU A 49 -5.70 2.93 1.47
N LYS A 50 -6.57 2.83 0.48
CA LYS A 50 -7.45 1.67 0.30
C LYS A 50 -7.33 1.19 -1.13
N MET A 51 -7.20 -0.13 -1.34
CA MET A 51 -7.22 -0.75 -2.66
C MET A 51 -8.27 -1.84 -2.70
N VAL A 52 -8.91 -1.98 -3.85
CA VAL A 52 -9.98 -2.96 -4.11
C VAL A 52 -9.61 -3.77 -5.35
N CYS A 53 -9.77 -5.08 -5.26
CA CYS A 53 -9.55 -6.01 -6.37
C CYS A 53 -10.82 -6.85 -6.58
N GLU A 54 -11.39 -6.77 -7.77
CA GLU A 54 -12.59 -7.54 -8.14
C GLU A 54 -12.23 -8.97 -8.53
N GLU A 55 -11.64 -9.68 -7.59
CA GLU A 55 -11.27 -11.09 -7.67
C GLU A 55 -12.15 -11.90 -6.73
N VAL A 56 -12.76 -12.95 -7.28
CA VAL A 56 -13.55 -13.90 -6.51
C VAL A 56 -12.63 -14.94 -5.92
N ASP A 57 -12.83 -15.26 -4.63
CA ASP A 57 -12.06 -16.27 -3.90
C ASP A 57 -10.54 -16.14 -4.06
N PRO A 58 -9.96 -15.02 -3.55
CA PRO A 58 -8.53 -14.76 -3.68
C PRO A 58 -7.68 -15.84 -3.01
N LEU A 59 -6.56 -16.20 -3.63
CA LEU A 59 -5.57 -17.09 -3.01
C LEU A 59 -5.00 -16.39 -1.77
N ARG A 60 -5.08 -17.03 -0.61
CA ARG A 60 -4.69 -16.47 0.69
C ARG A 60 -4.14 -17.53 1.65
N THR A 61 -2.91 -17.89 1.42
CA THR A 61 -2.22 -18.92 2.21
C THR A 61 -1.60 -18.36 3.48
N TYR A 62 -0.99 -17.19 3.36
CA TYR A 62 -0.17 -16.60 4.42
C TYR A 62 -0.99 -15.75 5.39
N THR A 63 -0.65 -15.82 6.68
CA THR A 63 -1.42 -15.17 7.74
C THR A 63 -0.58 -14.29 8.68
N ASN A 64 0.76 -14.39 8.63
CA ASN A 64 1.64 -13.67 9.54
C ASN A 64 2.27 -12.44 8.88
N ALA A 65 2.61 -11.47 9.70
CA ALA A 65 3.41 -10.32 9.26
C ALA A 65 4.75 -10.79 8.67
N LEU A 66 5.19 -10.13 7.59
CA LEU A 66 6.42 -10.40 6.85
C LEU A 66 6.46 -11.75 6.12
N ASP A 67 5.38 -12.50 6.12
CA ASP A 67 5.23 -13.68 5.27
C ASP A 67 5.35 -13.30 3.77
N PRO A 68 5.72 -14.24 2.89
CA PRO A 68 5.84 -13.98 1.45
C PRO A 68 4.47 -13.87 0.76
N VAL A 69 3.69 -12.86 1.13
CA VAL A 69 2.32 -12.63 0.65
C VAL A 69 2.24 -12.40 -0.87
N TYR A 70 3.34 -12.03 -1.52
CA TYR A 70 3.44 -11.92 -2.98
C TYR A 70 3.23 -13.24 -3.73
N ARG A 71 3.21 -14.38 -3.02
CA ARG A 71 2.86 -15.69 -3.57
C ARG A 71 1.36 -15.97 -3.56
N ASP A 72 0.61 -15.15 -2.84
CA ASP A 72 -0.85 -15.14 -2.83
C ASP A 72 -1.40 -14.12 -3.84
N SER A 73 -2.72 -14.00 -3.89
CA SER A 73 -3.35 -12.81 -4.44
C SER A 73 -2.95 -11.62 -3.55
N ALA A 74 -2.17 -10.69 -4.10
CA ALA A 74 -1.63 -9.57 -3.35
C ALA A 74 -1.89 -8.23 -4.03
N LEU A 75 -2.14 -7.22 -3.22
CA LEU A 75 -2.16 -5.82 -3.62
C LEU A 75 -0.87 -5.17 -3.09
N GLU A 76 -0.14 -4.53 -3.97
CA GLU A 76 1.16 -3.96 -3.66
C GLU A 76 1.15 -2.45 -3.90
N ALA A 77 1.75 -1.70 -2.99
CA ALA A 77 1.92 -0.27 -3.11
C ALA A 77 3.36 0.14 -2.79
N PHE A 78 3.96 0.86 -3.73
CA PHE A 78 5.33 1.36 -3.59
C PHE A 78 5.30 2.89 -3.59
N PHE A 79 5.96 3.49 -2.61
CA PHE A 79 6.02 4.94 -2.46
C PHE A 79 7.46 5.41 -2.39
N GLU A 80 7.78 6.41 -3.19
CA GLU A 80 8.98 7.20 -3.06
C GLU A 80 8.55 8.63 -2.72
N PHE A 81 8.90 9.09 -1.53
CA PHE A 81 8.61 10.45 -1.10
C PHE A 81 9.85 11.33 -1.29
N GLU A 82 9.67 12.48 -1.91
CA GLU A 82 10.72 13.50 -2.00
C GLU A 82 10.50 14.53 -0.90
N ALA A 83 11.51 14.73 -0.05
CA ALA A 83 11.51 15.85 0.88
C ALA A 83 11.77 17.15 0.12
N ALA A 84 11.10 18.23 0.51
CA ALA A 84 11.03 19.50 -0.24
C ALA A 84 12.39 20.20 -0.50
N LYS A 85 13.49 19.75 0.07
CA LYS A 85 14.77 20.46 0.01
C LYS A 85 15.95 19.68 -0.58
N GLU A 86 15.98 18.38 -0.44
CA GLU A 86 17.09 17.56 -0.96
C GLU A 86 16.58 16.20 -1.40
N ARG A 87 16.84 15.87 -2.66
CA ARG A 87 16.58 14.53 -3.16
C ARG A 87 17.59 13.56 -2.61
N MET A 88 17.13 12.48 -1.97
CA MET A 88 18.01 11.40 -1.54
C MET A 88 18.60 10.66 -2.76
N VAL A 89 19.89 10.38 -2.72
CA VAL A 89 20.58 9.66 -3.79
C VAL A 89 21.40 8.51 -3.19
N PRO A 90 21.05 7.26 -3.45
CA PRO A 90 19.88 6.81 -4.18
C PRO A 90 18.56 7.07 -3.42
N PRO A 91 17.44 7.20 -4.12
CA PRO A 91 16.16 7.46 -3.48
C PRO A 91 15.74 6.26 -2.62
N ILE A 92 15.08 6.54 -1.49
CA ILE A 92 14.49 5.53 -0.63
C ILE A 92 13.02 5.40 -0.97
N TYR A 93 12.55 4.16 -1.12
CA TYR A 93 11.13 3.85 -1.29
C TYR A 93 10.62 2.97 -0.15
N LEU A 94 9.33 3.07 0.11
CA LEU A 94 8.59 2.16 0.97
C LEU A 94 7.83 1.18 0.10
N ASN A 95 7.78 -0.10 0.48
CA ASN A 95 6.88 -1.05 -0.15
C ASN A 95 5.96 -1.72 0.86
N PHE A 96 4.73 -1.90 0.45
CA PHE A 96 3.67 -2.58 1.19
C PHE A 96 3.06 -3.64 0.29
N GLU A 97 3.01 -4.87 0.75
CA GLU A 97 2.41 -6.00 0.04
C GLU A 97 1.42 -6.67 0.99
N VAL A 98 0.17 -6.79 0.56
CA VAL A 98 -0.94 -7.25 1.41
C VAL A 98 -1.74 -8.30 0.68
N ASN A 99 -1.98 -9.46 1.31
CA ASN A 99 -2.90 -10.47 0.80
C ASN A 99 -4.33 -10.28 1.36
N ALA A 100 -5.25 -11.12 0.94
CA ALA A 100 -6.65 -11.02 1.36
C ALA A 100 -6.90 -11.45 2.81
N ASN A 101 -5.95 -12.03 3.50
CA ASN A 101 -5.98 -12.25 4.94
C ASN A 101 -5.60 -10.99 5.74
N GLY A 102 -5.08 -9.95 5.08
CA GLY A 102 -4.55 -8.77 5.75
C GLY A 102 -3.13 -8.97 6.29
N ALA A 103 -2.45 -10.04 5.91
CA ALA A 103 -1.04 -10.22 6.21
C ALA A 103 -0.23 -9.19 5.43
N LEU A 104 0.62 -8.45 6.13
CA LEU A 104 1.40 -7.34 5.59
C LEU A 104 2.89 -7.67 5.57
N LEU A 105 3.49 -7.54 4.40
CA LEU A 105 4.93 -7.42 4.24
C LEU A 105 5.25 -5.97 3.93
N ALA A 106 6.04 -5.32 4.78
CA ALA A 106 6.43 -3.93 4.59
C ALA A 106 7.91 -3.72 4.87
N ALA A 107 8.54 -2.93 4.01
CA ALA A 107 9.96 -2.61 4.08
C ALA A 107 10.23 -1.25 3.45
N TYR A 108 11.42 -0.74 3.67
CA TYR A 108 11.93 0.47 3.00
C TYR A 108 13.41 0.28 2.63
N GLY A 109 13.86 0.96 1.60
CA GLY A 109 15.24 0.87 1.16
C GLY A 109 15.46 1.46 -0.22
N THR A 110 16.66 1.27 -0.75
CA THR A 110 17.08 1.86 -2.02
C THR A 110 16.97 0.92 -3.20
N ARG A 111 16.83 -0.38 -2.95
CA ARG A 111 16.64 -1.43 -3.97
C ARG A 111 16.16 -2.71 -3.32
N ARG A 112 15.63 -3.63 -4.13
CA ARG A 112 15.03 -4.90 -3.69
C ARG A 112 15.92 -5.72 -2.74
N THR A 113 17.24 -5.71 -2.95
CA THR A 113 18.22 -6.43 -2.12
C THR A 113 18.78 -5.63 -0.96
N TYR A 114 18.40 -4.35 -0.84
CA TYR A 114 18.82 -3.43 0.20
C TYR A 114 17.60 -2.76 0.83
N ARG A 115 16.82 -3.60 1.54
CA ARG A 115 15.62 -3.15 2.27
C ARG A 115 15.73 -3.52 3.74
N THR A 116 15.19 -2.66 4.57
CA THR A 116 14.98 -2.89 6.00
C THR A 116 13.50 -3.18 6.22
N TYR A 117 13.18 -4.30 6.83
CA TYR A 117 11.81 -4.60 7.25
C TYR A 117 11.45 -3.75 8.45
N PHE A 118 10.22 -3.28 8.50
CA PHE A 118 9.72 -2.51 9.63
C PHE A 118 9.63 -3.37 10.89
N ALA A 119 9.92 -2.78 12.05
CA ALA A 119 9.76 -3.41 13.35
C ALA A 119 8.28 -3.63 13.68
N LYS A 120 7.99 -4.49 14.65
CA LYS A 120 6.61 -4.85 15.01
C LYS A 120 5.75 -3.64 15.33
N GLU A 121 6.23 -2.70 16.13
CA GLU A 121 5.49 -1.50 16.52
C GLU A 121 5.19 -0.60 15.32
N GLU A 122 6.10 -0.52 14.37
CA GLU A 122 5.92 0.22 13.11
C GLU A 122 4.89 -0.50 12.23
N MET A 123 4.97 -1.84 12.13
CA MET A 123 3.98 -2.66 11.41
C MET A 123 2.58 -2.46 11.99
N ASP A 124 2.44 -2.48 13.32
CA ASP A 124 1.17 -2.24 14.00
C ASP A 124 0.61 -0.82 13.71
N SER A 125 1.49 0.17 13.57
CA SER A 125 1.11 1.55 13.30
C SER A 125 0.49 1.76 11.90
N PHE A 126 0.75 0.88 10.95
CA PHE A 126 0.13 0.93 9.62
C PHE A 126 -1.34 0.53 9.62
N ASP A 127 -1.84 -0.06 10.71
CA ASP A 127 -3.24 -0.47 10.87
C ASP A 127 -3.79 -1.20 9.63
N CYS A 128 -3.02 -2.16 9.12
CA CYS A 128 -3.35 -2.89 7.90
C CYS A 128 -4.53 -3.84 8.14
N LYS A 129 -5.53 -3.73 7.27
CA LYS A 129 -6.74 -4.56 7.30
C LYS A 129 -7.09 -5.04 5.92
N ALA A 130 -7.71 -6.21 5.83
CA ALA A 130 -8.32 -6.72 4.61
C ALA A 130 -9.75 -7.15 4.88
N GLN A 131 -10.56 -7.12 3.81
CA GLN A 131 -11.95 -7.58 3.82
C GLN A 131 -12.20 -8.38 2.55
N ILE A 132 -12.90 -9.51 2.70
CA ILE A 132 -13.32 -10.37 1.60
C ILE A 132 -14.83 -10.29 1.49
N ASP A 133 -15.32 -9.94 0.30
CA ASP A 133 -16.72 -9.94 -0.08
C ASP A 133 -16.98 -11.06 -1.11
N ALA A 134 -18.23 -11.24 -1.55
CA ALA A 134 -18.60 -12.31 -2.49
C ALA A 134 -17.90 -12.20 -3.86
N ASP A 135 -17.63 -10.99 -4.33
CA ASP A 135 -17.14 -10.67 -5.68
C ASP A 135 -15.81 -9.92 -5.73
N LYS A 136 -15.28 -9.55 -4.58
CA LYS A 136 -14.06 -8.73 -4.46
C LYS A 136 -13.44 -8.87 -3.09
N TRP A 137 -12.21 -8.37 -2.99
CA TRP A 137 -11.57 -8.14 -1.71
C TRP A 137 -10.86 -6.78 -1.69
N SER A 138 -10.57 -6.29 -0.52
CA SER A 138 -9.93 -5.00 -0.34
C SER A 138 -8.92 -5.02 0.78
N MET A 139 -7.97 -4.10 0.72
CA MET A 139 -7.07 -3.81 1.82
C MET A 139 -7.07 -2.32 2.14
N SER A 140 -6.77 -1.98 3.36
CA SER A 140 -6.51 -0.61 3.79
C SER A 140 -5.32 -0.54 4.73
N LEU A 141 -4.58 0.55 4.65
CA LEU A 141 -3.50 0.86 5.59
C LEU A 141 -3.31 2.37 5.68
N ARG A 142 -2.55 2.80 6.67
CA ARG A 142 -2.09 4.17 6.78
C ARG A 142 -0.57 4.23 6.86
N ILE A 143 -0.01 5.35 6.44
CA ILE A 143 1.41 5.66 6.59
C ILE A 143 1.52 6.86 7.53
N PRO A 144 1.81 6.65 8.83
CA PRO A 144 1.91 7.74 9.80
C PRO A 144 3.03 8.73 9.43
N ILE A 145 2.81 10.00 9.72
CA ILE A 145 3.83 11.06 9.51
C ILE A 145 5.14 10.70 10.21
N GLY A 146 5.09 10.12 11.42
CA GLY A 146 6.28 9.71 12.16
C GLY A 146 7.17 8.69 11.43
N ILE A 147 6.59 7.82 10.61
CA ILE A 147 7.35 6.90 9.75
C ILE A 147 8.09 7.68 8.66
N LEU A 148 7.45 8.66 8.04
CA LEU A 148 8.05 9.50 7.02
C LEU A 148 9.17 10.37 7.59
N GLU A 149 8.97 10.95 8.77
CA GLU A 149 9.98 11.74 9.48
C GLU A 149 11.20 10.90 9.87
N LYS A 150 11.00 9.63 10.22
CA LYS A 150 12.08 8.69 10.53
C LYS A 150 12.95 8.38 9.29
N ILE A 151 12.32 8.21 8.11
CA ILE A 151 12.99 7.73 6.90
C ILE A 151 13.55 8.90 6.07
N TYR A 152 12.86 9.99 6.02
CA TYR A 152 13.17 11.19 5.23
C TYR A 152 13.48 12.38 6.13
#